data_b40b5f35480b9a6f5c3dc736e59288df
#
_entry.id   b40b5f35480b9a6f5c3dc736e59288df
#
_cell.length_a   1.000
_cell.length_b   1.000
_cell.length_c   1.000
_cell.angle_alpha   90.00
_cell.angle_beta   90.00
_cell.angle_gamma   90.00
#
_symmetry.space_group_name_H-M   'P 1'
#
loop_
_entity.id
_entity.type
_entity.pdbx_description
1 polymer ?
#
loop_
_entity_poly.entity_id
_entity_poly.type
_entity_poly.pdbx_seq_one_letter_code
_entity_poly.pdbx_strand_id
1 'polypeptide(L)'
;MENGYKNTMLPPEKRAEILLKEMSLDEKMAQVNGVFPFEDLFYDMKAIDAMMPFGIGEVSTLEMRRLEKLEDVAKWQKDVQEIVMKNSPHHIPAIFHMEGLCGAFIQDATSFPSGIGRASGWDPELEEQIAQVVSNQEAACGITHILAPVLDISRDSRMGRQGETYGEDPVLASALGSAYTKGIQEGEKAGRKTESVAKHFLAFHNSTAGTHSDTPPRLLQEIYAKPFQAAITEAGLKGIMPCYCSIDGVPASASYEILTKLLRDEMGFEGVCISDYGAVGNVHNVHHVGETAAEAGAMCMKAGMDIELPNTTGYNAELKKKFENGEEDSAILDALVLRVLTAKFRMGLFEHPFALQGEELKQAFYNEEARKISLRSAMESLVLLKNDGTLPLKKTMKKIAVIGPHANSARKFFGGYTHMCMVESTYAIENSIAGVSGCKNLENKEIVVVPGTNIQSDETEEFDRILKVQKPECRSLLEELQMQYPETEFIYAYGYPIAGEDESGFEEALQAIEEADAAILTLGGKHGTCSMASMGEGIDASDINLPGCQDKFIFAASKLKKPLIG
;
A
#
# COMPACT_ATOMS: atom_id res chain seq x y z
N MET A 1 -22.44 -24.34 -30.75
CA MET A 1 -22.59 -24.19 -29.29
C MET A 1 -22.75 -22.66 -29.04
N GLU A 2 -23.99 -22.27 -28.76
CA GLU A 2 -24.30 -20.84 -28.60
C GLU A 2 -23.56 -20.27 -27.40
N ASN A 3 -22.87 -19.18 -27.63
CA ASN A 3 -22.20 -18.24 -26.70
C ASN A 3 -20.79 -18.56 -26.20
N GLY A 4 -20.09 -19.64 -26.53
CA GLY A 4 -18.67 -19.78 -26.19
C GLY A 4 -18.29 -19.38 -24.76
N TYR A 5 -17.24 -18.56 -24.60
CA TYR A 5 -16.79 -18.03 -23.29
C TYR A 5 -17.79 -17.04 -22.64
N LYS A 6 -18.75 -16.49 -23.41
CA LYS A 6 -19.80 -15.59 -22.90
C LYS A 6 -20.92 -16.31 -22.14
N ASN A 7 -20.91 -17.65 -22.12
CA ASN A 7 -21.89 -18.42 -21.37
C ASN A 7 -21.58 -18.37 -19.86
N THR A 8 -22.34 -17.56 -19.11
CA THR A 8 -22.19 -17.38 -17.66
C THR A 8 -22.54 -18.63 -16.83
N MET A 9 -23.14 -19.66 -17.43
CA MET A 9 -23.38 -20.95 -16.77
C MET A 9 -22.14 -21.84 -16.72
N LEU A 10 -21.09 -21.54 -17.47
CA LEU A 10 -19.83 -22.25 -17.41
C LEU A 10 -18.96 -21.72 -16.27
N PRO A 11 -18.18 -22.58 -15.61
CA PRO A 11 -17.23 -22.13 -14.60
C PRO A 11 -16.14 -21.24 -15.22
N PRO A 12 -15.55 -20.31 -14.43
CA PRO A 12 -14.53 -19.36 -14.89
C PRO A 12 -13.39 -20.01 -15.69
N GLU A 13 -12.87 -21.14 -15.22
CA GLU A 13 -11.77 -21.88 -15.84
C GLU A 13 -12.16 -22.32 -17.27
N LYS A 14 -13.40 -22.81 -17.43
CA LYS A 14 -13.89 -23.26 -18.74
C LYS A 14 -14.10 -22.12 -19.72
N ARG A 15 -14.58 -20.99 -19.23
CA ARG A 15 -14.71 -19.76 -20.03
C ARG A 15 -13.34 -19.27 -20.48
N ALA A 16 -12.34 -19.27 -19.58
CA ALA A 16 -10.96 -18.88 -19.87
C ALA A 16 -10.32 -19.79 -20.92
N GLU A 17 -10.46 -21.13 -20.80
CA GLU A 17 -9.96 -22.10 -21.80
C GLU A 17 -10.55 -21.88 -23.21
N ILE A 18 -11.82 -21.52 -23.29
CA ILE A 18 -12.49 -21.26 -24.58
C ILE A 18 -11.93 -19.96 -25.18
N LEU A 19 -11.86 -18.88 -24.41
CA LEU A 19 -11.36 -17.58 -24.86
C LEU A 19 -9.90 -17.65 -25.29
N LEU A 20 -9.04 -18.30 -24.50
CA LEU A 20 -7.61 -18.46 -24.78
C LEU A 20 -7.33 -19.02 -26.18
N LYS A 21 -8.16 -19.96 -26.64
CA LYS A 21 -8.02 -20.60 -27.98
C LYS A 21 -8.35 -19.67 -29.14
N GLU A 22 -9.10 -18.58 -28.87
CA GLU A 22 -9.53 -17.64 -29.88
C GLU A 22 -8.56 -16.43 -29.97
N MET A 23 -7.68 -16.25 -28.96
CA MET A 23 -6.79 -15.09 -28.84
C MET A 23 -5.57 -15.17 -29.75
N SER A 24 -5.22 -14.04 -30.33
CA SER A 24 -3.94 -13.80 -31.01
C SER A 24 -2.78 -13.70 -30.00
N LEU A 25 -1.54 -13.79 -30.50
CA LEU A 25 -0.35 -13.60 -29.65
C LEU A 25 -0.30 -12.18 -29.06
N ASP A 26 -0.72 -11.15 -29.83
CA ASP A 26 -0.78 -9.78 -29.34
C ASP A 26 -1.73 -9.62 -28.16
N GLU A 27 -2.92 -10.22 -28.23
CA GLU A 27 -3.87 -10.21 -27.12
C GLU A 27 -3.34 -10.99 -25.90
N LYS A 28 -2.69 -12.13 -26.11
CA LYS A 28 -2.09 -12.91 -25.02
C LYS A 28 -1.00 -12.10 -24.31
N MET A 29 -0.10 -11.46 -25.07
CA MET A 29 0.93 -10.59 -24.50
C MET A 29 0.33 -9.40 -23.76
N ALA A 30 -0.76 -8.81 -24.26
CA ALA A 30 -1.46 -7.73 -23.57
C ALA A 30 -2.00 -8.18 -22.20
N GLN A 31 -2.51 -9.42 -22.06
CA GLN A 31 -3.08 -9.90 -20.80
C GLN A 31 -2.05 -10.13 -19.68
N VAL A 32 -0.79 -10.31 -19.99
CA VAL A 32 0.29 -10.50 -19.01
C VAL A 32 1.03 -9.19 -18.68
N ASN A 33 0.55 -8.08 -19.19
CA ASN A 33 1.13 -6.74 -18.98
C ASN A 33 0.20 -5.80 -18.22
N GLY A 34 0.81 -4.91 -17.44
CA GLY A 34 0.17 -3.78 -16.81
C GLY A 34 0.41 -2.46 -17.54
N VAL A 35 -0.39 -1.45 -17.19
CA VAL A 35 -0.20 -0.06 -17.59
C VAL A 35 -0.41 0.87 -16.39
N PHE A 36 0.46 1.84 -16.26
CA PHE A 36 0.35 2.92 -15.28
C PHE A 36 0.35 4.27 -15.99
N PRO A 37 -0.82 4.85 -16.24
CA PRO A 37 -0.92 6.22 -16.69
C PRO A 37 -0.46 7.17 -15.58
N PHE A 38 0.73 7.74 -15.73
CA PHE A 38 1.41 8.49 -14.66
C PHE A 38 1.50 9.98 -15.00
N GLU A 39 1.39 10.87 -14.01
CA GLU A 39 1.44 12.34 -14.14
C GLU A 39 0.46 12.89 -15.19
N ASP A 40 0.95 13.63 -16.18
CA ASP A 40 0.12 14.25 -17.23
C ASP A 40 -0.58 13.22 -18.11
N LEU A 41 0.01 12.01 -18.26
CA LEU A 41 -0.61 10.91 -19.01
C LEU A 41 -1.92 10.44 -18.37
N PHE A 42 -2.06 10.57 -17.04
CA PHE A 42 -3.29 10.20 -16.33
C PHE A 42 -4.53 10.94 -16.84
N TYR A 43 -4.37 12.16 -17.32
CA TYR A 43 -5.45 12.99 -17.86
C TYR A 43 -5.58 12.91 -19.39
N ASP A 44 -4.63 12.31 -20.11
CA ASP A 44 -4.63 12.21 -21.57
C ASP A 44 -5.19 10.86 -22.05
N MET A 45 -6.52 10.80 -22.23
CA MET A 45 -7.19 9.59 -22.73
C MET A 45 -6.71 9.14 -24.11
N LYS A 46 -6.13 10.02 -24.94
CA LYS A 46 -5.57 9.62 -26.26
C LYS A 46 -4.23 8.93 -26.09
N ALA A 47 -3.39 9.44 -25.17
CA ALA A 47 -2.15 8.78 -24.84
C ALA A 47 -2.41 7.40 -24.19
N ILE A 48 -3.37 7.32 -23.28
CA ILE A 48 -3.81 6.05 -22.65
C ILE A 48 -4.31 5.06 -23.72
N ASP A 49 -5.13 5.50 -24.68
CA ASP A 49 -5.59 4.66 -25.81
C ASP A 49 -4.42 4.08 -26.61
N ALA A 50 -3.40 4.91 -26.90
CA ALA A 50 -2.22 4.47 -27.63
C ALA A 50 -1.30 3.49 -26.86
N MET A 51 -1.36 3.48 -25.53
CA MET A 51 -0.60 2.55 -24.70
C MET A 51 -1.16 1.12 -24.73
N MET A 52 -2.42 0.92 -25.13
CA MET A 52 -3.14 -0.35 -25.00
C MET A 52 -3.77 -0.82 -26.33
N PRO A 53 -3.00 -0.98 -27.41
CA PRO A 53 -3.54 -1.24 -28.77
C PRO A 53 -4.26 -2.59 -28.92
N PHE A 54 -4.07 -3.53 -27.99
CA PHE A 54 -4.73 -4.83 -27.94
C PHE A 54 -5.48 -5.08 -26.60
N GLY A 55 -5.86 -3.99 -25.92
CA GLY A 55 -6.29 -4.04 -24.54
C GLY A 55 -5.09 -4.19 -23.58
N ILE A 56 -5.35 -4.55 -22.33
CA ILE A 56 -4.31 -4.75 -21.29
C ILE A 56 -4.79 -5.74 -20.22
N GLY A 57 -3.86 -6.39 -19.54
CA GLY A 57 -4.15 -7.27 -18.41
C GLY A 57 -4.62 -6.50 -17.18
N GLU A 58 -3.85 -5.48 -16.78
CA GLU A 58 -4.06 -4.78 -15.52
C GLU A 58 -3.75 -3.28 -15.64
N VAL A 59 -4.48 -2.44 -14.89
CA VAL A 59 -4.33 -0.98 -14.86
C VAL A 59 -4.05 -0.52 -13.44
N SER A 60 -2.94 0.20 -13.24
CA SER A 60 -2.66 0.87 -11.96
C SER A 60 -3.55 2.10 -11.79
N THR A 61 -4.17 2.21 -10.63
CA THR A 61 -5.05 3.32 -10.28
C THR A 61 -4.43 4.28 -9.25
N LEU A 62 -3.12 4.18 -9.00
CA LEU A 62 -2.43 4.96 -7.98
C LEU A 62 -2.62 6.48 -8.15
N GLU A 63 -2.71 6.98 -9.39
CA GLU A 63 -2.91 8.41 -9.67
C GLU A 63 -4.35 8.89 -9.42
N MET A 64 -5.32 8.00 -9.15
CA MET A 64 -6.67 8.40 -8.70
C MET A 64 -6.64 9.23 -7.41
N ARG A 65 -5.56 9.11 -6.61
CA ARG A 65 -5.30 9.95 -5.44
C ARG A 65 -5.33 11.46 -5.71
N ARG A 66 -5.14 11.86 -6.98
CA ARG A 66 -5.15 13.27 -7.43
C ARG A 66 -6.56 13.80 -7.74
N LEU A 67 -7.56 12.91 -7.79
CA LEU A 67 -8.93 13.29 -8.09
C LEU A 67 -9.67 13.67 -6.80
N GLU A 68 -10.23 14.88 -6.78
CA GLU A 68 -10.89 15.46 -5.59
C GLU A 68 -12.37 15.09 -5.47
N LYS A 69 -12.92 14.32 -6.42
CA LYS A 69 -14.34 13.93 -6.43
C LYS A 69 -14.52 12.47 -6.81
N LEU A 70 -15.39 11.80 -6.08
CA LEU A 70 -15.72 10.38 -6.34
C LEU A 70 -16.28 10.18 -7.76
N GLU A 71 -17.07 11.11 -8.25
CA GLU A 71 -17.64 11.04 -9.58
C GLU A 71 -16.56 11.06 -10.68
N ASP A 72 -15.47 11.82 -10.47
CA ASP A 72 -14.34 11.87 -11.39
C ASP A 72 -13.52 10.57 -11.36
N VAL A 73 -13.38 9.94 -10.18
CA VAL A 73 -12.75 8.62 -10.01
C VAL A 73 -13.52 7.56 -10.82
N ALA A 74 -14.83 7.48 -10.60
CA ALA A 74 -15.69 6.52 -11.28
C ALA A 74 -15.74 6.77 -12.80
N LYS A 75 -15.75 8.04 -13.22
CA LYS A 75 -15.69 8.42 -14.63
C LYS A 75 -14.37 8.00 -15.27
N TRP A 76 -13.24 8.27 -14.63
CA TRP A 76 -11.92 7.89 -15.14
C TRP A 76 -11.82 6.38 -15.33
N GLN A 77 -12.23 5.59 -14.34
CA GLN A 77 -12.22 4.13 -14.43
C GLN A 77 -13.06 3.64 -15.61
N LYS A 78 -14.26 4.20 -15.77
CA LYS A 78 -15.15 3.86 -16.89
C LYS A 78 -14.52 4.18 -18.24
N ASP A 79 -14.01 5.40 -18.42
CA ASP A 79 -13.41 5.86 -19.67
C ASP A 79 -12.22 4.97 -20.07
N VAL A 80 -11.33 4.64 -19.13
CA VAL A 80 -10.18 3.77 -19.38
C VAL A 80 -10.63 2.33 -19.69
N GLN A 81 -11.60 1.80 -18.94
CA GLN A 81 -12.11 0.44 -19.20
C GLN A 81 -12.81 0.34 -20.57
N GLU A 82 -13.53 1.37 -20.99
CA GLU A 82 -14.13 1.44 -22.35
C GLU A 82 -13.04 1.41 -23.43
N ILE A 83 -11.92 2.11 -23.23
CA ILE A 83 -10.76 2.09 -24.13
C ILE A 83 -10.17 0.68 -24.20
N VAL A 84 -9.90 0.05 -23.05
CA VAL A 84 -9.35 -1.31 -22.97
C VAL A 84 -10.22 -2.29 -23.74
N MET A 85 -11.52 -2.30 -23.44
CA MET A 85 -12.46 -3.24 -24.07
C MET A 85 -12.64 -2.96 -25.57
N LYS A 86 -12.63 -1.70 -26.01
CA LYS A 86 -12.69 -1.30 -27.42
C LYS A 86 -11.48 -1.83 -28.21
N ASN A 87 -10.28 -1.75 -27.61
CA ASN A 87 -9.04 -2.12 -28.27
C ASN A 87 -8.77 -3.62 -28.24
N SER A 88 -9.39 -4.36 -27.31
CA SER A 88 -9.33 -5.83 -27.30
C SER A 88 -10.32 -6.41 -28.30
N PRO A 89 -9.90 -7.24 -29.30
CA PRO A 89 -10.80 -7.88 -30.24
C PRO A 89 -11.90 -8.73 -29.58
N HIS A 90 -11.64 -9.31 -28.43
CA HIS A 90 -12.62 -10.08 -27.66
C HIS A 90 -13.30 -9.27 -26.55
N HIS A 91 -13.10 -7.95 -26.50
CA HIS A 91 -13.65 -7.04 -25.48
C HIS A 91 -13.30 -7.48 -24.05
N ILE A 92 -12.06 -7.93 -23.84
CA ILE A 92 -11.57 -8.39 -22.54
C ILE A 92 -11.38 -7.18 -21.61
N PRO A 93 -12.05 -7.11 -20.45
CA PRO A 93 -11.85 -6.03 -19.48
C PRO A 93 -10.49 -6.14 -18.79
N ALA A 94 -9.91 -5.00 -18.38
CA ALA A 94 -8.75 -4.99 -17.51
C ALA A 94 -9.14 -5.24 -16.05
N ILE A 95 -8.20 -5.78 -15.27
CA ILE A 95 -8.20 -5.69 -13.82
C ILE A 95 -7.72 -4.28 -13.46
N PHE A 96 -8.37 -3.63 -12.50
CA PHE A 96 -7.87 -2.40 -11.89
C PHE A 96 -7.36 -2.71 -10.50
N HIS A 97 -6.13 -2.28 -10.17
CA HIS A 97 -5.55 -2.49 -8.85
C HIS A 97 -5.25 -1.19 -8.12
N MET A 98 -5.31 -1.26 -6.80
CA MET A 98 -4.94 -0.19 -5.89
C MET A 98 -4.34 -0.77 -4.60
N GLU A 99 -3.63 0.07 -3.87
CA GLU A 99 -3.19 -0.22 -2.52
C GLU A 99 -4.34 -0.15 -1.53
N GLY A 100 -4.39 -1.06 -0.57
CA GLY A 100 -5.48 -1.14 0.40
C GLY A 100 -5.04 -1.21 1.86
N LEU A 101 -3.74 -1.19 2.17
CA LEU A 101 -3.27 -1.51 3.52
C LEU A 101 -3.74 -0.54 4.61
N CYS A 102 -3.98 0.74 4.29
CA CYS A 102 -4.48 1.73 5.24
C CYS A 102 -5.75 2.44 4.72
N GLY A 103 -6.50 1.77 3.84
CA GLY A 103 -7.63 2.31 3.10
C GLY A 103 -7.28 2.62 1.64
N ALA A 104 -8.30 2.83 0.81
CA ALA A 104 -8.15 3.15 -0.61
C ALA A 104 -7.55 4.56 -0.83
N PHE A 105 -6.75 4.74 -1.88
CA PHE A 105 -6.21 6.05 -2.26
C PHE A 105 -7.22 6.85 -3.07
N ILE A 106 -8.39 7.01 -2.52
CA ILE A 106 -9.54 7.66 -3.13
C ILE A 106 -10.06 8.75 -2.20
N GLN A 107 -10.49 9.87 -2.77
CA GLN A 107 -11.16 10.93 -2.03
C GLN A 107 -12.34 10.36 -1.22
N ASP A 108 -12.48 10.82 0.01
CA ASP A 108 -13.49 10.38 0.98
C ASP A 108 -13.38 8.93 1.47
N ALA A 109 -12.39 8.17 1.00
CA ALA A 109 -12.16 6.83 1.54
C ALA A 109 -11.83 6.86 3.03
N THR A 110 -12.24 5.80 3.73
CA THR A 110 -11.95 5.61 5.14
C THR A 110 -10.50 5.24 5.34
N SER A 111 -9.79 6.00 6.18
CA SER A 111 -8.40 5.69 6.57
C SER A 111 -8.37 4.88 7.85
N PHE A 112 -7.39 3.99 7.96
CA PHE A 112 -7.16 3.12 9.10
C PHE A 112 -5.71 3.28 9.60
N PRO A 113 -5.41 2.91 10.87
CA PRO A 113 -4.04 2.83 11.36
C PRO A 113 -3.18 1.89 10.49
N SER A 114 -1.86 2.07 10.57
CA SER A 114 -0.90 1.18 9.91
C SER A 114 -1.02 -0.28 10.37
N GLY A 115 -0.50 -1.23 9.59
CA GLY A 115 -0.53 -2.65 9.91
C GLY A 115 0.00 -2.97 11.31
N ILE A 116 1.15 -2.39 11.67
CA ILE A 116 1.76 -2.59 13.00
C ILE A 116 0.88 -2.02 14.15
N GLY A 117 0.19 -0.90 13.91
CA GLY A 117 -0.76 -0.33 14.87
C GLY A 117 -1.97 -1.24 15.06
N ARG A 118 -2.58 -1.74 13.97
CA ARG A 118 -3.72 -2.67 14.05
C ARG A 118 -3.34 -4.00 14.70
N ALA A 119 -2.14 -4.50 14.41
CA ALA A 119 -1.63 -5.72 15.05
C ALA A 119 -1.48 -5.60 16.56
N SER A 120 -1.28 -4.38 17.08
CA SER A 120 -1.22 -4.13 18.53
C SER A 120 -2.55 -4.37 19.25
N GLY A 121 -3.66 -4.36 18.53
CA GLY A 121 -5.00 -4.67 19.06
C GLY A 121 -5.30 -6.16 19.20
N TRP A 122 -4.58 -7.03 18.48
CA TRP A 122 -4.76 -8.50 18.48
C TRP A 122 -6.19 -8.94 18.13
N ASP A 123 -6.89 -8.20 17.27
CA ASP A 123 -8.29 -8.42 16.92
C ASP A 123 -8.48 -8.78 15.44
N PRO A 124 -8.48 -10.09 15.09
CA PRO A 124 -8.73 -10.53 13.72
C PRO A 124 -10.15 -10.21 13.21
N GLU A 125 -11.16 -10.15 14.07
CA GLU A 125 -12.52 -9.80 13.65
C GLU A 125 -12.60 -8.35 13.19
N LEU A 126 -11.92 -7.45 13.91
CA LEU A 126 -11.83 -6.05 13.51
C LEU A 126 -11.05 -5.90 12.20
N GLU A 127 -9.96 -6.67 12.03
CA GLU A 127 -9.16 -6.67 10.81
C GLU A 127 -9.96 -7.12 9.57
N GLU A 128 -10.83 -8.12 9.72
CA GLU A 128 -11.77 -8.55 8.67
C GLU A 128 -12.77 -7.45 8.33
N GLN A 129 -13.33 -6.76 9.33
CA GLN A 129 -14.26 -5.64 9.12
C GLN A 129 -13.58 -4.46 8.40
N ILE A 130 -12.34 -4.14 8.75
CA ILE A 130 -11.53 -3.12 8.05
C ILE A 130 -11.38 -3.49 6.57
N ALA A 131 -11.00 -4.72 6.28
CA ALA A 131 -10.84 -5.21 4.92
C ALA A 131 -12.14 -5.18 4.11
N GLN A 132 -13.28 -5.46 4.74
CA GLN A 132 -14.61 -5.31 4.12
C GLN A 132 -14.91 -3.86 3.74
N VAL A 133 -14.58 -2.89 4.58
CA VAL A 133 -14.74 -1.47 4.25
C VAL A 133 -13.87 -1.09 3.05
N VAL A 134 -12.59 -1.45 3.08
CA VAL A 134 -11.62 -1.17 1.99
C VAL A 134 -12.14 -1.75 0.68
N SER A 135 -12.47 -3.03 0.67
CA SER A 135 -12.93 -3.72 -0.54
C SER A 135 -14.26 -3.21 -1.08
N ASN A 136 -15.19 -2.78 -0.21
CA ASN A 136 -16.44 -2.16 -0.65
C ASN A 136 -16.20 -0.83 -1.36
N GLN A 137 -15.30 0.02 -0.83
CA GLN A 137 -14.97 1.32 -1.41
C GLN A 137 -14.24 1.16 -2.73
N GLU A 138 -13.26 0.26 -2.81
CA GLU A 138 -12.51 0.00 -4.05
C GLU A 138 -13.38 -0.66 -5.13
N ALA A 139 -14.16 -1.66 -4.78
CA ALA A 139 -15.08 -2.29 -5.72
C ALA A 139 -16.12 -1.31 -6.28
N ALA A 140 -16.62 -0.37 -5.48
CA ALA A 140 -17.52 0.68 -5.95
C ALA A 140 -16.86 1.55 -7.03
N CYS A 141 -15.55 1.75 -6.97
CA CYS A 141 -14.75 2.45 -7.99
C CYS A 141 -14.24 1.53 -9.12
N GLY A 142 -14.67 0.26 -9.18
CA GLY A 142 -14.27 -0.67 -10.24
C GLY A 142 -12.91 -1.30 -10.05
N ILE A 143 -12.31 -1.17 -8.85
CA ILE A 143 -11.01 -1.74 -8.49
C ILE A 143 -11.26 -3.12 -7.90
N THR A 144 -10.51 -4.13 -8.34
CA THR A 144 -10.76 -5.53 -7.98
C THR A 144 -9.54 -6.30 -7.50
N HIS A 145 -8.32 -5.89 -7.83
CA HIS A 145 -7.11 -6.34 -7.14
C HIS A 145 -6.71 -5.33 -6.07
N ILE A 146 -6.67 -5.78 -4.82
CA ILE A 146 -6.30 -4.97 -3.67
C ILE A 146 -4.93 -5.44 -3.19
N LEU A 147 -3.90 -4.56 -3.31
CA LEU A 147 -2.51 -4.90 -3.04
C LEU A 147 -2.21 -4.96 -1.54
N ALA A 148 -2.95 -5.81 -0.85
CA ALA A 148 -2.92 -6.07 0.59
C ALA A 148 -3.45 -7.49 0.88
N PRO A 149 -3.08 -8.09 2.06
CA PRO A 149 -2.30 -7.54 3.17
C PRO A 149 -0.79 -7.64 2.95
N VAL A 150 -0.02 -6.89 3.77
CA VAL A 150 1.44 -7.05 3.87
C VAL A 150 1.74 -8.11 4.91
N LEU A 151 2.20 -9.27 4.44
CA LEU A 151 2.44 -10.47 5.27
C LEU A 151 3.92 -10.69 5.63
N ASP A 152 4.73 -9.67 5.37
CA ASP A 152 6.14 -9.68 5.76
C ASP A 152 6.31 -9.82 7.27
N ILE A 153 7.25 -10.65 7.70
CA ILE A 153 7.64 -10.79 9.10
C ILE A 153 8.81 -9.86 9.38
N SER A 154 8.54 -8.79 10.13
CA SER A 154 9.51 -7.76 10.45
C SER A 154 10.27 -8.09 11.73
N ARG A 155 11.54 -8.49 11.61
CA ARG A 155 12.43 -8.80 12.75
C ARG A 155 13.53 -7.77 12.95
N ASP A 156 13.75 -6.90 11.97
CA ASP A 156 14.68 -5.78 12.09
C ASP A 156 13.90 -4.46 12.08
N SER A 157 13.84 -3.82 13.26
CA SER A 157 13.09 -2.57 13.44
C SER A 157 13.70 -1.36 12.71
N ARG A 158 14.90 -1.51 12.13
CA ARG A 158 15.52 -0.46 11.32
C ARG A 158 14.96 -0.41 9.91
N MET A 159 14.37 -1.50 9.41
CA MET A 159 13.75 -1.50 8.10
C MET A 159 12.54 -0.56 8.05
N GLY A 160 12.58 0.42 7.14
CA GLY A 160 11.63 1.52 7.08
C GLY A 160 10.17 1.07 6.87
N ARG A 161 9.94 -0.04 6.17
CA ARG A 161 8.61 -0.57 5.88
C ARG A 161 7.97 -1.39 7.01
N GLN A 162 8.57 -1.42 8.20
CA GLN A 162 8.01 -2.13 9.35
C GLN A 162 6.57 -1.71 9.66
N GLY A 163 6.24 -0.43 9.51
CA GLY A 163 4.90 0.10 9.76
C GLY A 163 3.79 -0.54 8.92
N GLU A 164 4.12 -1.10 7.76
CA GLU A 164 3.15 -1.75 6.86
C GLU A 164 2.76 -3.15 7.35
N THR A 165 3.63 -3.81 8.12
CA THR A 165 3.52 -5.22 8.53
C THR A 165 2.67 -5.41 9.77
N TYR A 166 2.31 -6.66 10.07
CA TYR A 166 1.72 -7.05 11.36
C TYR A 166 2.78 -7.38 12.44
N GLY A 167 4.05 -7.04 12.20
CA GLY A 167 5.14 -7.20 13.15
C GLY A 167 5.96 -8.48 12.97
N GLU A 168 6.57 -8.94 14.09
CA GLU A 168 7.57 -10.01 14.05
C GLU A 168 7.01 -11.42 14.31
N ASP A 169 5.76 -11.53 14.80
CA ASP A 169 5.16 -12.80 15.16
C ASP A 169 4.44 -13.44 13.96
N PRO A 170 4.93 -14.59 13.44
CA PRO A 170 4.30 -15.25 12.30
C PRO A 170 2.91 -15.82 12.60
N VAL A 171 2.56 -16.07 13.86
CA VAL A 171 1.22 -16.56 14.24
C VAL A 171 0.21 -15.41 14.20
N LEU A 172 0.55 -14.27 14.79
CA LEU A 172 -0.28 -13.07 14.73
C LEU A 172 -0.47 -12.59 13.29
N ALA A 173 0.64 -12.50 12.53
CA ALA A 173 0.57 -12.13 11.11
C ALA A 173 -0.29 -13.11 10.29
N SER A 174 -0.26 -14.41 10.61
CA SER A 174 -1.14 -15.40 9.97
C SER A 174 -2.61 -15.15 10.27
N ALA A 175 -2.96 -14.90 11.54
CA ALA A 175 -4.34 -14.69 11.96
C ALA A 175 -4.92 -13.41 11.35
N LEU A 176 -4.20 -12.29 11.44
CA LEU A 176 -4.65 -11.00 10.89
C LEU A 176 -4.65 -11.01 9.36
N GLY A 177 -3.61 -11.58 8.74
CA GLY A 177 -3.52 -11.68 7.28
C GLY A 177 -4.63 -12.56 6.67
N SER A 178 -4.98 -13.68 7.31
CA SER A 178 -6.11 -14.50 6.89
C SER A 178 -7.44 -13.76 7.05
N ALA A 179 -7.63 -13.03 8.16
CA ALA A 179 -8.82 -12.24 8.40
C ALA A 179 -8.97 -11.11 7.36
N TYR A 180 -7.88 -10.38 7.08
CA TYR A 180 -7.87 -9.34 6.06
C TYR A 180 -8.20 -9.91 4.67
N THR A 181 -7.57 -11.02 4.30
CA THR A 181 -7.84 -11.70 3.03
C THR A 181 -9.30 -12.13 2.90
N LYS A 182 -9.93 -12.65 3.97
CA LYS A 182 -11.36 -12.97 3.99
C LYS A 182 -12.21 -11.72 3.77
N GLY A 183 -11.96 -10.65 4.51
CA GLY A 183 -12.70 -9.40 4.39
C GLY A 183 -12.65 -8.80 2.98
N ILE A 184 -11.49 -8.90 2.31
CA ILE A 184 -11.37 -8.52 0.90
C ILE A 184 -12.21 -9.44 0.00
N GLN A 185 -12.07 -10.75 0.10
CA GLN A 185 -12.56 -11.71 -0.90
C GLN A 185 -13.98 -12.20 -0.67
N GLU A 186 -14.52 -12.07 0.55
CA GLU A 186 -15.82 -12.61 0.90
C GLU A 186 -16.98 -11.79 0.31
N GLY A 187 -17.92 -12.50 -0.30
CA GLY A 187 -19.13 -11.91 -0.89
C GLY A 187 -18.88 -11.19 -2.22
N GLU A 188 -19.96 -10.68 -2.77
CA GLU A 188 -19.94 -9.79 -3.94
C GLU A 188 -20.10 -8.34 -3.51
N LYS A 189 -19.31 -7.46 -4.11
CA LYS A 189 -19.30 -6.03 -3.85
C LYS A 189 -19.48 -5.30 -5.17
N ALA A 190 -20.47 -4.44 -5.28
CA ALA A 190 -20.78 -3.75 -6.54
C ALA A 190 -21.01 -4.72 -7.73
N GLY A 191 -21.60 -5.90 -7.47
CA GLY A 191 -21.87 -6.94 -8.49
C GLY A 191 -20.65 -7.76 -8.94
N ARG A 192 -19.51 -7.63 -8.26
CA ARG A 192 -18.24 -8.31 -8.57
C ARG A 192 -17.54 -8.82 -7.32
N LYS A 193 -16.57 -9.69 -7.49
CA LYS A 193 -15.66 -10.10 -6.42
C LYS A 193 -14.37 -9.29 -6.49
N THR A 194 -13.79 -9.03 -5.34
CA THR A 194 -12.43 -8.49 -5.19
C THR A 194 -11.48 -9.60 -4.78
N GLU A 195 -10.21 -9.47 -5.14
CA GLU A 195 -9.14 -10.41 -4.80
C GLU A 195 -8.04 -9.69 -4.05
N SER A 196 -7.63 -10.30 -2.95
CA SER A 196 -6.50 -9.87 -2.13
C SER A 196 -5.20 -10.27 -2.82
N VAL A 197 -4.24 -9.37 -2.88
CA VAL A 197 -2.89 -9.61 -3.37
C VAL A 197 -1.92 -9.47 -2.20
N ALA A 198 -1.61 -10.58 -1.55
CA ALA A 198 -0.69 -10.59 -0.41
C ALA A 198 0.76 -10.32 -0.84
N LYS A 199 1.49 -9.53 -0.05
CA LYS A 199 2.84 -9.08 -0.37
C LYS A 199 3.72 -9.01 0.88
N HIS A 200 5.07 -9.03 0.76
CA HIS A 200 5.85 -9.27 -0.45
C HIS A 200 6.48 -10.67 -0.35
N PHE A 201 6.07 -11.58 -1.15
CA PHE A 201 6.51 -12.98 -1.10
C PHE A 201 7.91 -13.11 -1.69
N LEU A 202 9.01 -13.39 -0.97
CA LEU A 202 9.06 -13.95 0.37
C LEU A 202 10.29 -13.36 1.10
N ALA A 203 10.21 -13.25 2.44
CA ALA A 203 11.33 -12.86 3.31
C ALA A 203 11.94 -11.48 3.04
N PHE A 204 11.15 -10.53 2.52
CA PHE A 204 11.61 -9.19 2.14
C PHE A 204 12.26 -8.44 3.32
N HIS A 205 11.65 -8.50 4.51
CA HIS A 205 12.18 -7.87 5.73
C HIS A 205 13.39 -8.60 6.37
N ASN A 206 13.81 -9.73 5.82
CA ASN A 206 15.07 -10.39 6.17
C ASN A 206 16.13 -10.20 5.09
N SER A 207 16.15 -9.05 4.46
CA SER A 207 17.06 -8.70 3.38
C SER A 207 17.97 -7.54 3.77
N THR A 208 19.11 -7.44 3.09
CA THR A 208 19.99 -6.27 3.18
C THR A 208 19.47 -5.19 2.24
N ALA A 209 18.96 -4.10 2.82
CA ALA A 209 18.43 -2.94 2.10
C ALA A 209 17.40 -3.31 1.00
N GLY A 210 16.55 -4.31 1.24
CA GLY A 210 15.55 -4.74 0.26
C GLY A 210 16.07 -5.44 -0.99
N THR A 211 17.37 -5.76 -1.08
CA THR A 211 17.99 -6.27 -2.32
C THR A 211 18.41 -7.73 -2.27
N HIS A 212 18.87 -8.23 -1.13
CA HIS A 212 19.42 -9.58 -1.00
C HIS A 212 19.09 -10.22 0.34
N SER A 213 18.65 -11.48 0.31
CA SER A 213 18.33 -12.28 1.49
C SER A 213 19.09 -13.62 1.47
N ASP A 214 19.82 -13.91 2.55
CA ASP A 214 20.51 -15.18 2.79
C ASP A 214 19.65 -16.15 3.65
N THR A 215 18.33 -16.00 3.63
CA THR A 215 17.43 -16.81 4.46
C THR A 215 17.51 -18.28 4.07
N PRO A 216 17.90 -19.20 5.00
CA PRO A 216 17.94 -20.62 4.72
C PRO A 216 16.54 -21.19 4.38
N PRO A 217 16.45 -22.23 3.52
CA PRO A 217 15.17 -22.81 3.09
C PRO A 217 14.22 -23.18 4.22
N ARG A 218 14.74 -23.75 5.32
CA ARG A 218 13.93 -24.09 6.48
C ARG A 218 13.30 -22.85 7.14
N LEU A 219 14.05 -21.78 7.29
CA LEU A 219 13.56 -20.53 7.87
C LEU A 219 12.55 -19.84 6.95
N LEU A 220 12.77 -19.93 5.63
CA LEU A 220 11.79 -19.46 4.65
C LEU A 220 10.42 -20.11 4.87
N GLN A 221 10.37 -21.43 5.02
CA GLN A 221 9.11 -22.18 5.17
C GLN A 221 8.49 -22.00 6.58
N GLU A 222 9.28 -22.14 7.65
CA GLU A 222 8.75 -22.15 9.02
C GLU A 222 8.32 -20.76 9.53
N ILE A 223 8.90 -19.69 9.01
CA ILE A 223 8.66 -18.32 9.49
C ILE A 223 8.04 -17.45 8.40
N TYR A 224 8.76 -17.23 7.30
CA TYR A 224 8.37 -16.20 6.33
C TYR A 224 7.23 -16.63 5.41
N ALA A 225 7.14 -17.90 5.03
CA ALA A 225 6.03 -18.43 4.23
C ALA A 225 4.77 -18.69 5.05
N LYS A 226 4.88 -18.78 6.39
CA LYS A 226 3.77 -19.18 7.27
C LYS A 226 2.53 -18.29 7.16
N PRO A 227 2.60 -16.95 7.17
CA PRO A 227 1.43 -16.10 7.00
C PRO A 227 0.78 -16.25 5.61
N PHE A 228 1.59 -16.41 4.57
CA PHE A 228 1.08 -16.67 3.22
C PHE A 228 0.39 -18.03 3.13
N GLN A 229 0.97 -19.07 3.73
CA GLN A 229 0.35 -20.40 3.79
C GLN A 229 -1.01 -20.34 4.49
N ALA A 230 -1.11 -19.62 5.62
CA ALA A 230 -2.37 -19.43 6.33
C ALA A 230 -3.40 -18.71 5.44
N ALA A 231 -3.04 -17.61 4.80
CA ALA A 231 -3.92 -16.88 3.90
C ALA A 231 -4.40 -17.75 2.71
N ILE A 232 -3.53 -18.61 2.15
CA ILE A 232 -3.90 -19.56 1.09
C ILE A 232 -4.90 -20.59 1.60
N THR A 233 -4.61 -21.25 2.73
CA THR A 233 -5.39 -22.40 3.22
C THR A 233 -6.66 -22.02 3.96
N GLU A 234 -6.64 -20.91 4.71
CA GLU A 234 -7.76 -20.49 5.58
C GLU A 234 -8.67 -19.46 4.93
N ALA A 235 -8.12 -18.62 4.04
CA ALA A 235 -8.85 -17.55 3.40
C ALA A 235 -8.94 -17.67 1.87
N GLY A 236 -8.31 -18.69 1.26
CA GLY A 236 -8.38 -18.93 -0.17
C GLY A 236 -7.74 -17.81 -1.01
N LEU A 237 -6.63 -17.25 -0.55
CA LEU A 237 -5.90 -16.15 -1.20
C LEU A 237 -5.78 -16.33 -2.72
N LYS A 238 -6.06 -15.28 -3.51
CA LYS A 238 -6.11 -15.32 -4.99
C LYS A 238 -5.05 -14.50 -5.70
N GLY A 239 -4.34 -13.62 -5.00
CA GLY A 239 -3.24 -12.83 -5.56
C GLY A 239 -1.99 -12.91 -4.68
N ILE A 240 -0.81 -12.95 -5.30
CA ILE A 240 0.48 -12.85 -4.62
C ILE A 240 1.40 -11.92 -5.41
N MET A 241 2.15 -11.09 -4.67
CA MET A 241 3.19 -10.22 -5.18
C MET A 241 4.53 -10.64 -4.58
N PRO A 242 5.50 -11.12 -5.39
CA PRO A 242 6.84 -11.43 -4.93
C PRO A 242 7.62 -10.17 -4.53
N CYS A 243 8.59 -10.33 -3.63
CA CYS A 243 9.44 -9.25 -3.19
C CYS A 243 10.51 -8.85 -4.23
N TYR A 244 11.12 -7.68 -4.01
CA TYR A 244 12.23 -7.20 -4.85
C TYR A 244 13.55 -7.96 -4.66
N CYS A 245 13.75 -8.59 -3.51
CA CYS A 245 15.05 -9.15 -3.17
C CYS A 245 15.38 -10.44 -3.94
N SER A 246 16.67 -10.73 -4.06
CA SER A 246 17.13 -12.08 -4.35
C SER A 246 17.15 -12.92 -3.07
N ILE A 247 16.87 -14.21 -3.22
CA ILE A 247 16.99 -15.20 -2.15
C ILE A 247 18.06 -16.21 -2.56
N ASP A 248 19.09 -16.34 -1.76
CA ASP A 248 20.26 -17.18 -2.08
C ASP A 248 20.80 -16.89 -3.50
N GLY A 249 20.91 -15.61 -3.85
CA GLY A 249 21.43 -15.13 -5.14
C GLY A 249 20.46 -15.19 -6.33
N VAL A 250 19.25 -15.71 -6.17
CA VAL A 250 18.24 -15.78 -7.25
C VAL A 250 17.14 -14.75 -7.00
N PRO A 251 16.86 -13.81 -7.93
CA PRO A 251 15.76 -12.86 -7.78
C PRO A 251 14.43 -13.58 -7.56
N ALA A 252 13.68 -13.19 -6.52
CA ALA A 252 12.42 -13.84 -6.19
C ALA A 252 11.44 -13.85 -7.38
N SER A 253 11.40 -12.75 -8.15
CA SER A 253 10.56 -12.60 -9.35
C SER A 253 10.91 -13.57 -10.49
N ALA A 254 12.14 -14.12 -10.51
CA ALA A 254 12.61 -15.04 -11.54
C ALA A 254 12.94 -16.46 -10.99
N SER A 255 12.52 -16.75 -9.76
CA SER A 255 12.82 -18.01 -9.08
C SER A 255 11.71 -19.04 -9.26
N TYR A 256 11.95 -20.07 -10.11
CA TYR A 256 11.06 -21.21 -10.27
C TYR A 256 10.87 -21.97 -8.94
N GLU A 257 11.93 -22.09 -8.15
CA GLU A 257 11.88 -22.75 -6.83
C GLU A 257 10.91 -22.03 -5.86
N ILE A 258 10.85 -20.70 -5.92
CA ILE A 258 9.98 -19.89 -5.07
C ILE A 258 8.55 -19.81 -5.64
N LEU A 259 8.40 -19.40 -6.91
CA LEU A 259 7.08 -19.07 -7.47
C LEU A 259 6.30 -20.29 -7.98
N THR A 260 6.98 -21.36 -8.38
CA THR A 260 6.31 -22.57 -8.83
C THR A 260 6.40 -23.67 -7.77
N LYS A 261 7.58 -24.16 -7.41
CA LYS A 261 7.68 -25.29 -6.49
C LYS A 261 7.15 -24.98 -5.10
N LEU A 262 7.68 -23.94 -4.44
CA LEU A 262 7.21 -23.62 -3.09
C LEU A 262 5.77 -23.10 -3.12
N LEU A 263 5.52 -22.03 -3.89
CA LEU A 263 4.23 -21.34 -3.84
C LEU A 263 3.08 -22.18 -4.40
N ARG A 264 3.25 -22.76 -5.61
CA ARG A 264 2.15 -23.47 -6.28
C ARG A 264 2.09 -24.95 -5.91
N ASP A 265 3.22 -25.68 -6.00
CA ASP A 265 3.22 -27.14 -5.83
C ASP A 265 3.12 -27.55 -4.36
N GLU A 266 3.86 -26.88 -3.45
CA GLU A 266 3.90 -27.23 -2.04
C GLU A 266 2.83 -26.51 -1.22
N MET A 267 2.64 -25.18 -1.40
CA MET A 267 1.67 -24.39 -0.65
C MET A 267 0.25 -24.43 -1.25
N GLY A 268 0.09 -24.88 -2.49
CA GLY A 268 -1.20 -25.05 -3.15
C GLY A 268 -1.85 -23.75 -3.65
N PHE A 269 -1.07 -22.75 -4.01
CA PHE A 269 -1.59 -21.50 -4.54
C PHE A 269 -2.06 -21.63 -6.00
N GLU A 270 -3.32 -21.30 -6.24
CA GLU A 270 -3.96 -21.38 -7.55
C GLU A 270 -4.31 -20.02 -8.19
N GLY A 271 -3.93 -18.93 -7.53
CA GLY A 271 -4.25 -17.58 -7.95
C GLY A 271 -3.25 -16.97 -8.95
N VAL A 272 -3.32 -15.64 -9.10
CA VAL A 272 -2.46 -14.84 -9.98
C VAL A 272 -1.25 -14.36 -9.22
N CYS A 273 -0.05 -14.51 -9.82
CA CYS A 273 1.20 -13.95 -9.33
C CYS A 273 1.50 -12.69 -10.13
N ILE A 274 1.48 -11.52 -9.50
CA ILE A 274 1.76 -10.23 -10.13
C ILE A 274 3.08 -9.67 -9.63
N SER A 275 3.86 -9.04 -10.49
CA SER A 275 5.14 -8.46 -10.06
C SER A 275 4.92 -7.25 -9.15
N ASP A 276 5.84 -7.00 -8.24
CA ASP A 276 5.98 -5.66 -7.68
C ASP A 276 6.41 -4.67 -8.77
N TYR A 277 6.22 -3.37 -8.55
CA TYR A 277 6.45 -2.33 -9.54
C TYR A 277 7.90 -2.30 -10.02
N GLY A 278 8.09 -2.63 -11.30
CA GLY A 278 9.41 -2.68 -11.92
C GLY A 278 10.27 -3.91 -11.58
N ALA A 279 9.73 -4.87 -10.79
CA ALA A 279 10.50 -6.02 -10.32
C ALA A 279 10.99 -6.94 -11.46
N VAL A 280 10.25 -7.07 -12.56
CA VAL A 280 10.71 -7.82 -13.75
C VAL A 280 11.93 -7.12 -14.38
N GLY A 281 11.86 -5.79 -14.54
CA GLY A 281 12.99 -5.00 -15.03
C GLY A 281 14.22 -5.07 -14.11
N ASN A 282 14.02 -5.18 -12.79
CA ASN A 282 15.08 -5.27 -11.81
C ASN A 282 15.92 -6.55 -11.95
N VAL A 283 15.38 -7.64 -12.50
CA VAL A 283 16.15 -8.87 -12.80
C VAL A 283 17.32 -8.57 -13.74
N HIS A 284 17.12 -7.64 -14.70
CA HIS A 284 18.18 -7.13 -15.56
C HIS A 284 18.95 -5.97 -14.92
N ASN A 285 18.26 -4.91 -14.49
CA ASN A 285 18.86 -3.62 -14.14
C ASN A 285 19.56 -3.61 -12.76
N VAL A 286 19.04 -4.37 -11.79
CA VAL A 286 19.51 -4.38 -10.39
C VAL A 286 20.25 -5.66 -10.06
N HIS A 287 19.66 -6.82 -10.40
CA HIS A 287 20.26 -8.11 -10.08
C HIS A 287 21.26 -8.60 -11.12
N HIS A 288 21.27 -8.02 -12.34
CA HIS A 288 22.19 -8.35 -13.43
C HIS A 288 22.20 -9.85 -13.81
N VAL A 289 21.05 -10.52 -13.72
CA VAL A 289 20.91 -11.95 -14.01
C VAL A 289 20.55 -12.19 -15.49
N GLY A 290 19.63 -11.40 -16.04
CA GLY A 290 19.33 -11.42 -17.48
C GLY A 290 20.25 -10.45 -18.26
N GLU A 291 20.76 -10.84 -19.44
CA GLU A 291 21.57 -9.95 -20.28
C GLU A 291 20.73 -8.82 -20.91
N THR A 292 19.45 -9.08 -21.16
CA THR A 292 18.48 -8.10 -21.68
C THR A 292 17.19 -8.10 -20.87
N ALA A 293 16.41 -7.03 -21.00
CA ALA A 293 15.08 -6.97 -20.36
C ALA A 293 14.17 -8.11 -20.86
N ALA A 294 14.25 -8.48 -22.14
CA ALA A 294 13.46 -9.59 -22.69
C ALA A 294 13.86 -10.95 -22.10
N GLU A 295 15.15 -11.17 -21.83
CA GLU A 295 15.60 -12.39 -21.12
C GLU A 295 15.13 -12.42 -19.68
N ALA A 296 15.24 -11.28 -18.97
CA ALA A 296 14.66 -11.14 -17.63
C ALA A 296 13.16 -11.46 -17.63
N GLY A 297 12.42 -10.95 -18.61
CA GLY A 297 11.00 -11.27 -18.80
C GLY A 297 10.75 -12.77 -19.03
N ALA A 298 11.52 -13.41 -19.91
CA ALA A 298 11.41 -14.85 -20.16
C ALA A 298 11.69 -15.68 -18.89
N MET A 299 12.67 -15.28 -18.08
CA MET A 299 12.99 -15.92 -16.80
C MET A 299 11.80 -15.80 -15.81
N CYS A 300 11.22 -14.61 -15.69
CA CYS A 300 10.05 -14.38 -14.84
C CYS A 300 8.82 -15.18 -15.28
N MET A 301 8.52 -15.24 -16.59
CA MET A 301 7.44 -16.08 -17.12
C MET A 301 7.64 -17.56 -16.80
N LYS A 302 8.85 -18.08 -17.00
CA LYS A 302 9.22 -19.47 -16.69
C LYS A 302 9.15 -19.77 -15.20
N ALA A 303 9.40 -18.78 -14.35
CA ALA A 303 9.24 -18.90 -12.91
C ALA A 303 7.77 -18.94 -12.46
N GLY A 304 6.82 -18.47 -13.28
CA GLY A 304 5.39 -18.46 -12.96
C GLY A 304 4.82 -17.08 -12.57
N MET A 305 5.51 -15.99 -12.95
CA MET A 305 5.03 -14.61 -12.81
C MET A 305 4.01 -14.32 -13.92
N ASP A 306 2.75 -14.08 -13.54
CA ASP A 306 1.65 -13.98 -14.48
C ASP A 306 1.51 -12.60 -15.14
N ILE A 307 1.75 -11.52 -14.37
CA ILE A 307 1.59 -10.15 -14.87
C ILE A 307 2.79 -9.30 -14.47
N GLU A 308 3.32 -8.54 -15.42
CA GLU A 308 4.32 -7.51 -15.18
C GLU A 308 3.68 -6.16 -14.84
N LEU A 309 4.06 -5.55 -13.72
CA LEU A 309 3.64 -4.23 -13.25
C LEU A 309 4.84 -3.27 -13.10
N PRO A 310 4.65 -1.95 -13.15
CA PRO A 310 3.41 -1.25 -13.50
C PRO A 310 3.26 -1.03 -15.00
N ASN A 311 4.37 -1.13 -15.75
CA ASN A 311 4.45 -0.96 -17.20
C ASN A 311 5.34 -2.04 -17.80
N THR A 312 5.16 -2.29 -19.08
CA THR A 312 5.95 -3.26 -19.85
C THR A 312 7.44 -2.91 -19.89
N THR A 313 8.27 -3.76 -19.32
CA THR A 313 9.74 -3.69 -19.39
C THR A 313 10.31 -4.99 -19.96
N GLY A 314 10.04 -6.12 -19.30
CA GLY A 314 10.54 -7.44 -19.69
C GLY A 314 9.59 -8.18 -20.65
N TYR A 315 8.27 -8.05 -20.46
CA TYR A 315 7.26 -8.69 -21.32
C TYR A 315 7.03 -7.89 -22.61
N ASN A 316 8.08 -7.45 -23.22
CA ASN A 316 8.16 -6.48 -24.29
C ASN A 316 8.07 -7.10 -25.71
N ALA A 317 8.17 -6.24 -26.74
CA ALA A 317 8.10 -6.66 -28.14
C ALA A 317 9.25 -7.59 -28.55
N GLU A 318 10.42 -7.53 -27.89
CA GLU A 318 11.54 -8.44 -28.17
C GLU A 318 11.21 -9.84 -27.65
N LEU A 319 10.68 -9.97 -26.43
CA LEU A 319 10.21 -11.24 -25.89
C LEU A 319 9.08 -11.82 -26.75
N LYS A 320 8.13 -10.99 -27.22
CA LYS A 320 7.08 -11.42 -28.15
C LYS A 320 7.66 -12.08 -29.40
N LYS A 321 8.72 -11.51 -30.00
CA LYS A 321 9.39 -12.10 -31.15
C LYS A 321 10.00 -13.47 -30.86
N LYS A 322 10.47 -13.71 -29.65
CA LYS A 322 10.97 -15.06 -29.25
C LYS A 322 9.87 -16.10 -29.29
N PHE A 323 8.64 -15.75 -28.89
CA PHE A 323 7.46 -16.63 -29.06
C PHE A 323 7.08 -16.82 -30.53
N GLU A 324 7.12 -15.75 -31.35
CA GLU A 324 6.82 -15.82 -32.80
C GLU A 324 7.79 -16.75 -33.54
N ASN A 325 9.06 -16.73 -33.17
CA ASN A 325 10.12 -17.53 -33.79
C ASN A 325 10.25 -18.95 -33.22
N GLY A 326 9.48 -19.28 -32.16
CA GLY A 326 9.57 -20.57 -31.48
C GLY A 326 10.82 -20.75 -30.61
N GLU A 327 11.49 -19.66 -30.24
CA GLU A 327 12.62 -19.66 -29.29
C GLU A 327 12.13 -19.84 -27.86
N GLU A 328 10.90 -19.39 -27.57
CA GLU A 328 10.19 -19.62 -26.30
C GLU A 328 8.95 -20.47 -26.53
N ASP A 329 8.63 -21.33 -25.55
CA ASP A 329 7.47 -22.23 -25.62
C ASP A 329 6.17 -21.43 -25.33
N SER A 330 5.29 -21.37 -26.32
CA SER A 330 3.98 -20.72 -26.21
C SER A 330 3.10 -21.28 -25.11
N ALA A 331 3.32 -22.54 -24.68
CA ALA A 331 2.58 -23.15 -23.58
C ALA A 331 2.82 -22.44 -22.25
N ILE A 332 4.01 -21.81 -22.07
CA ILE A 332 4.31 -20.99 -20.89
C ILE A 332 3.38 -19.77 -20.87
N LEU A 333 3.34 -18.99 -21.95
CA LEU A 333 2.47 -17.82 -22.06
C LEU A 333 0.99 -18.20 -21.92
N ASP A 334 0.57 -19.30 -22.55
CA ASP A 334 -0.82 -19.77 -22.46
C ASP A 334 -1.23 -20.12 -21.02
N ALA A 335 -0.34 -20.68 -20.22
CA ALA A 335 -0.60 -20.98 -18.81
C ALA A 335 -0.75 -19.71 -17.97
N LEU A 336 0.06 -18.69 -18.22
CA LEU A 336 -0.05 -17.38 -17.53
C LEU A 336 -1.38 -16.71 -17.90
N VAL A 337 -1.67 -16.58 -19.18
CA VAL A 337 -2.91 -15.96 -19.69
C VAL A 337 -4.14 -16.69 -19.17
N LEU A 338 -4.11 -18.01 -19.10
CA LEU A 338 -5.21 -18.82 -18.57
C LEU A 338 -5.55 -18.43 -17.12
N ARG A 339 -4.53 -18.25 -16.26
CA ARG A 339 -4.74 -17.80 -14.86
C ARG A 339 -5.33 -16.41 -14.79
N VAL A 340 -4.81 -15.48 -15.59
CA VAL A 340 -5.33 -14.09 -15.64
C VAL A 340 -6.78 -14.05 -16.12
N LEU A 341 -7.12 -14.76 -17.20
CA LEU A 341 -8.49 -14.83 -17.70
C LEU A 341 -9.44 -15.50 -16.69
N THR A 342 -8.98 -16.56 -16.02
CA THR A 342 -9.75 -17.24 -14.97
C THR A 342 -10.07 -16.27 -13.83
N ALA A 343 -9.11 -15.46 -13.38
CA ALA A 343 -9.32 -14.43 -12.38
C ALA A 343 -10.36 -13.38 -12.84
N LYS A 344 -10.24 -12.87 -14.07
CA LYS A 344 -11.21 -11.92 -14.65
C LYS A 344 -12.64 -12.47 -14.69
N PHE A 345 -12.81 -13.73 -15.09
CA PHE A 345 -14.13 -14.37 -15.07
C PHE A 345 -14.63 -14.64 -13.66
N ARG A 346 -13.76 -15.06 -12.73
CA ARG A 346 -14.11 -15.32 -11.33
C ARG A 346 -14.55 -14.05 -10.60
N MET A 347 -13.90 -12.92 -10.91
CA MET A 347 -14.27 -11.60 -10.37
C MET A 347 -15.54 -11.03 -11.01
N GLY A 348 -16.05 -11.57 -12.11
CA GLY A 348 -17.25 -11.09 -12.79
C GLY A 348 -17.00 -9.83 -13.62
N LEU A 349 -15.76 -9.57 -14.06
CA LEU A 349 -15.41 -8.34 -14.79
C LEU A 349 -16.06 -8.26 -16.18
N PHE A 350 -16.35 -9.40 -16.82
CA PHE A 350 -17.04 -9.43 -18.12
C PHE A 350 -18.51 -9.00 -18.01
N GLU A 351 -19.13 -9.23 -16.86
CA GLU A 351 -20.51 -8.86 -16.56
C GLU A 351 -20.62 -7.47 -15.95
N HIS A 352 -19.65 -7.08 -15.10
CA HIS A 352 -19.65 -5.84 -14.34
C HIS A 352 -18.30 -5.11 -14.43
N PRO A 353 -17.92 -4.57 -15.62
CA PRO A 353 -16.58 -3.99 -15.82
C PRO A 353 -16.43 -2.56 -15.26
N PHE A 354 -17.52 -1.85 -14.96
CA PHE A 354 -17.49 -0.41 -14.67
C PHE A 354 -17.73 -0.09 -13.19
N ALA A 355 -17.15 1.02 -12.73
CA ALA A 355 -17.45 1.62 -11.44
C ALA A 355 -18.95 1.95 -11.27
N LEU A 356 -19.42 1.94 -10.02
CA LEU A 356 -20.75 2.43 -9.67
C LEU A 356 -20.86 3.93 -9.98
N GLN A 357 -22.09 4.42 -10.11
CA GLN A 357 -22.37 5.82 -10.40
C GLN A 357 -23.39 6.40 -9.42
N GLY A 358 -23.39 7.74 -9.29
CA GLY A 358 -24.43 8.45 -8.57
C GLY A 358 -24.53 8.07 -7.09
N GLU A 359 -25.76 7.80 -6.62
CA GLU A 359 -26.02 7.54 -5.20
C GLU A 359 -25.44 6.22 -4.70
N GLU A 360 -25.41 5.17 -5.53
CA GLU A 360 -24.84 3.88 -5.16
C GLU A 360 -23.33 4.00 -4.88
N LEU A 361 -22.60 4.79 -5.67
CA LEU A 361 -21.19 5.10 -5.44
C LEU A 361 -21.01 5.81 -4.09
N LYS A 362 -21.82 6.83 -3.80
CA LYS A 362 -21.74 7.60 -2.55
C LYS A 362 -22.00 6.76 -1.32
N GLN A 363 -22.94 5.84 -1.37
CA GLN A 363 -23.28 4.96 -0.24
C GLN A 363 -22.11 4.08 0.20
N ALA A 364 -21.20 3.72 -0.70
CA ALA A 364 -20.01 2.95 -0.34
C ALA A 364 -19.01 3.76 0.52
N PHE A 365 -18.98 5.08 0.38
CA PHE A 365 -18.02 5.97 1.04
C PHE A 365 -18.62 6.68 2.27
N TYR A 366 -19.85 7.18 2.18
CA TYR A 366 -20.50 7.88 3.29
C TYR A 366 -21.23 6.91 4.21
N ASN A 367 -20.46 6.04 4.86
CA ASN A 367 -20.93 4.95 5.69
C ASN A 367 -20.55 5.18 7.17
N GLU A 368 -21.57 5.35 8.03
CA GLU A 368 -21.43 5.56 9.47
C GLU A 368 -20.72 4.37 10.16
N GLU A 369 -20.96 3.14 9.69
CA GLU A 369 -20.31 1.95 10.25
C GLU A 369 -18.82 1.93 9.95
N ALA A 370 -18.39 2.35 8.76
CA ALA A 370 -16.97 2.49 8.42
C ALA A 370 -16.25 3.48 9.36
N ARG A 371 -16.90 4.58 9.72
CA ARG A 371 -16.37 5.55 10.69
C ARG A 371 -16.20 4.93 12.08
N LYS A 372 -17.16 4.12 12.55
CA LYS A 372 -17.07 3.43 13.84
C LYS A 372 -15.96 2.39 13.86
N ILE A 373 -15.80 1.63 12.78
CA ILE A 373 -14.72 0.65 12.62
C ILE A 373 -13.36 1.37 12.64
N SER A 374 -13.21 2.49 11.92
CA SER A 374 -11.98 3.29 11.92
C SER A 374 -11.65 3.83 13.32
N LEU A 375 -12.65 4.38 14.03
CA LEU A 375 -12.46 4.87 15.40
C LEU A 375 -12.07 3.73 16.36
N ARG A 376 -12.77 2.58 16.29
CA ARG A 376 -12.44 1.40 17.09
C ARG A 376 -11.00 0.94 16.82
N SER A 377 -10.61 0.84 15.56
CA SER A 377 -9.26 0.46 15.17
C SER A 377 -8.20 1.43 15.70
N ALA A 378 -8.45 2.74 15.63
CA ALA A 378 -7.57 3.74 16.20
C ALA A 378 -7.44 3.61 17.74
N MET A 379 -8.53 3.34 18.43
CA MET A 379 -8.52 3.14 19.89
C MET A 379 -7.76 1.86 20.28
N GLU A 380 -7.94 0.76 19.57
CA GLU A 380 -7.27 -0.51 19.85
C GLU A 380 -5.79 -0.52 19.44
N SER A 381 -5.36 0.42 18.60
CA SER A 381 -3.94 0.59 18.26
C SER A 381 -3.10 1.27 19.35
N LEU A 382 -3.75 1.84 20.37
CA LEU A 382 -3.07 2.52 21.48
C LEU A 382 -2.62 1.54 22.55
N VAL A 383 -1.31 1.48 22.82
CA VAL A 383 -0.71 0.58 23.81
C VAL A 383 -0.17 1.37 24.99
N LEU A 384 -0.70 1.13 26.18
CA LEU A 384 -0.17 1.69 27.42
C LEU A 384 1.02 0.86 27.91
N LEU A 385 2.24 1.27 27.56
CA LEU A 385 3.47 0.53 27.90
C LEU A 385 3.81 0.59 29.38
N LYS A 386 3.53 1.74 30.03
CA LYS A 386 3.79 1.95 31.45
C LYS A 386 2.87 3.01 32.01
N ASN A 387 2.34 2.79 33.20
CA ASN A 387 1.59 3.79 33.96
C ASN A 387 1.92 3.66 35.47
N ASP A 388 2.43 4.73 36.04
CA ASP A 388 2.76 4.83 37.48
C ASP A 388 1.62 5.46 38.31
N GLY A 389 0.43 5.59 37.72
CA GLY A 389 -0.74 6.24 38.30
C GLY A 389 -0.93 7.70 37.85
N THR A 390 -0.15 8.15 36.85
CA THR A 390 -0.34 9.45 36.20
C THR A 390 -1.63 9.47 35.39
N LEU A 391 -1.94 8.38 34.68
CA LEU A 391 -3.19 8.21 33.93
C LEU A 391 -4.21 7.37 34.72
N PRO A 392 -5.52 7.70 34.65
CA PRO A 392 -6.08 8.86 33.97
C PRO A 392 -5.73 10.17 34.68
N LEU A 393 -5.61 11.27 33.92
CA LEU A 393 -5.32 12.58 34.46
C LEU A 393 -6.36 13.01 35.50
N LYS A 394 -5.91 13.55 36.62
CA LYS A 394 -6.81 13.98 37.70
C LYS A 394 -7.61 15.22 37.27
N LYS A 395 -8.90 15.26 37.58
CA LYS A 395 -9.78 16.40 37.30
C LYS A 395 -9.34 17.72 37.99
N THR A 396 -8.43 17.62 38.96
CA THR A 396 -7.82 18.78 39.64
C THR A 396 -6.74 19.45 38.82
N MET A 397 -6.16 18.78 37.82
CA MET A 397 -5.20 19.33 36.88
C MET A 397 -5.91 20.29 35.94
N LYS A 398 -5.55 21.55 35.97
CA LYS A 398 -6.22 22.61 35.22
C LYS A 398 -5.38 23.17 34.09
N LYS A 399 -4.08 22.91 34.12
CA LYS A 399 -3.13 23.41 33.14
C LYS A 399 -2.25 22.26 32.65
N ILE A 400 -2.25 22.01 31.36
CA ILE A 400 -1.50 20.90 30.76
C ILE A 400 -0.65 21.42 29.61
N ALA A 401 0.65 21.15 29.66
CA ALA A 401 1.53 21.43 28.53
C ALA A 401 1.40 20.31 27.47
N VAL A 402 1.33 20.69 26.20
CA VAL A 402 1.28 19.76 25.06
C VAL A 402 2.44 20.10 24.14
N ILE A 403 3.42 19.22 24.08
CA ILE A 403 4.71 19.49 23.48
C ILE A 403 4.96 18.58 22.28
N GLY A 404 5.53 19.14 21.23
CA GLY A 404 6.01 18.39 20.07
C GLY A 404 5.26 18.68 18.77
N PRO A 405 5.88 18.37 17.62
CA PRO A 405 5.36 18.72 16.29
C PRO A 405 4.07 17.97 15.94
N HIS A 406 3.86 16.78 16.51
CA HIS A 406 2.66 15.97 16.24
C HIS A 406 1.41 16.50 16.98
N ALA A 407 1.59 17.30 18.02
CA ALA A 407 0.48 17.76 18.86
C ALA A 407 -0.47 18.70 18.14
N ASN A 408 0.06 19.60 17.31
CA ASN A 408 -0.71 20.68 16.66
C ASN A 408 -0.81 20.52 15.13
N SER A 409 -0.67 19.30 14.64
CA SER A 409 -0.80 19.00 13.21
C SER A 409 -1.56 17.70 12.99
N ALA A 410 -2.81 17.81 12.54
CA ALA A 410 -3.64 16.63 12.21
C ALA A 410 -3.06 15.80 11.06
N ARG A 411 -2.23 16.39 10.20
CA ARG A 411 -1.54 15.68 9.10
C ARG A 411 -0.64 14.55 9.60
N LYS A 412 -0.07 14.70 10.80
CA LYS A 412 0.81 13.70 11.41
C LYS A 412 0.09 12.40 11.83
N PHE A 413 -1.25 12.36 11.81
CA PHE A 413 -2.01 11.12 11.98
C PHE A 413 -2.01 10.22 10.74
N PHE A 414 -1.65 10.76 9.57
CA PHE A 414 -1.67 10.05 8.31
C PHE A 414 -0.25 9.63 7.91
N GLY A 415 0.10 8.38 8.19
CA GLY A 415 1.37 7.79 7.79
C GLY A 415 1.36 7.25 6.36
N GLY A 416 2.44 6.57 5.98
CA GLY A 416 2.60 5.95 4.67
C GLY A 416 1.42 5.05 4.31
N TYR A 417 1.10 4.99 3.02
CA TYR A 417 -0.01 4.23 2.46
C TYR A 417 -1.41 4.63 2.97
N THR A 418 -1.58 5.83 3.53
CA THR A 418 -2.89 6.49 3.66
C THR A 418 -3.12 7.41 2.46
N HIS A 419 -4.38 7.62 2.07
CA HIS A 419 -4.72 8.56 0.98
C HIS A 419 -4.08 9.94 1.17
N MET A 420 -4.18 10.49 2.39
CA MET A 420 -3.63 11.81 2.71
C MET A 420 -2.11 11.89 2.48
N CYS A 421 -1.35 10.92 2.99
CA CYS A 421 0.10 10.86 2.78
C CYS A 421 0.44 10.70 1.29
N MET A 422 -0.35 9.91 0.55
CA MET A 422 -0.15 9.70 -0.89
C MET A 422 -0.49 10.94 -1.71
N VAL A 423 -1.43 11.77 -1.29
CA VAL A 423 -1.66 13.10 -1.91
C VAL A 423 -0.49 14.03 -1.62
N GLU A 424 -0.01 14.10 -0.37
CA GLU A 424 1.17 14.90 0.00
C GLU A 424 2.42 14.51 -0.79
N SER A 425 2.61 13.20 -1.05
CA SER A 425 3.78 12.72 -1.79
C SER A 425 3.87 13.25 -3.22
N THR A 426 2.77 13.77 -3.79
CA THR A 426 2.79 14.43 -5.09
C THR A 426 3.52 15.78 -5.08
N TYR A 427 3.77 16.34 -3.89
CA TYR A 427 4.52 17.58 -3.67
C TYR A 427 5.94 17.33 -3.12
N ALA A 428 6.31 16.08 -2.97
CA ALA A 428 7.64 15.69 -2.50
C ALA A 428 8.71 15.82 -3.60
N ILE A 429 9.95 16.13 -3.20
CA ILE A 429 11.11 16.20 -4.09
C ILE A 429 11.43 14.81 -4.64
N GLU A 430 11.39 13.82 -3.76
CA GLU A 430 11.63 12.43 -4.08
C GLU A 430 10.48 11.57 -3.56
N ASN A 431 10.12 10.58 -4.35
CA ASN A 431 9.16 9.56 -3.96
C ASN A 431 9.87 8.21 -3.99
N SER A 432 9.77 7.45 -2.93
CA SER A 432 10.43 6.15 -2.78
C SER A 432 9.63 4.99 -3.36
N ILE A 433 8.35 5.19 -3.71
CA ILE A 433 7.57 4.16 -4.39
C ILE A 433 8.17 3.88 -5.76
N ALA A 434 8.53 2.64 -6.01
CA ALA A 434 9.10 2.20 -7.28
C ALA A 434 8.18 2.56 -8.46
N GLY A 435 8.76 3.15 -9.51
CA GLY A 435 8.03 3.60 -10.70
C GLY A 435 7.32 4.95 -10.56
N VAL A 436 7.33 5.56 -9.38
CA VAL A 436 6.80 6.90 -9.15
C VAL A 436 7.98 7.87 -8.97
N SER A 437 8.17 8.79 -9.91
CA SER A 437 9.20 9.82 -9.77
C SER A 437 8.74 10.93 -8.82
N GLY A 438 9.67 11.66 -8.23
CA GLY A 438 9.40 12.88 -7.47
C GLY A 438 8.75 13.97 -8.35
N CYS A 439 8.28 15.04 -7.71
CA CYS A 439 7.59 16.12 -8.40
C CYS A 439 8.53 16.85 -9.40
N LYS A 440 8.22 16.79 -10.70
CA LYS A 440 9.00 17.46 -11.76
C LYS A 440 8.88 19.00 -11.76
N ASN A 441 7.89 19.56 -11.06
CA ASN A 441 7.59 21.00 -11.07
C ASN A 441 8.38 21.80 -10.02
N LEU A 442 9.47 21.23 -9.49
CA LEU A 442 10.28 21.89 -8.46
C LEU A 442 11.36 22.83 -8.99
N GLU A 443 11.53 22.98 -10.30
CA GLU A 443 12.60 23.81 -10.89
C GLU A 443 12.61 25.29 -10.43
N ASN A 444 11.55 25.76 -9.73
CA ASN A 444 11.44 27.11 -9.21
C ASN A 444 10.94 27.20 -7.75
N LYS A 445 10.89 26.10 -6.99
CA LYS A 445 10.47 26.13 -5.57
C LYS A 445 11.70 26.11 -4.66
N GLU A 446 11.74 27.01 -3.70
CA GLU A 446 12.68 26.96 -2.59
C GLU A 446 12.35 25.73 -1.74
N ILE A 447 13.25 24.75 -1.74
CA ILE A 447 13.08 23.52 -0.97
C ILE A 447 13.50 23.80 0.45
N VAL A 448 12.55 23.77 1.38
CA VAL A 448 12.81 23.85 2.80
C VAL A 448 13.08 22.46 3.34
N VAL A 449 14.18 22.27 4.05
CA VAL A 449 14.53 21.02 4.73
C VAL A 449 14.50 21.22 6.25
N VAL A 450 14.26 20.14 6.97
CA VAL A 450 14.40 20.14 8.43
C VAL A 450 15.88 20.42 8.76
N PRO A 451 16.20 21.43 9.60
CA PRO A 451 17.56 21.84 9.84
C PRO A 451 18.49 20.70 10.26
N GLY A 452 19.64 20.58 9.58
CA GLY A 452 20.63 19.53 9.85
C GLY A 452 20.29 18.16 9.28
N THR A 453 19.27 18.05 8.43
CA THR A 453 18.84 16.79 7.79
C THR A 453 18.68 16.95 6.28
N ASN A 454 18.44 15.81 5.58
CA ASN A 454 18.02 15.80 4.17
C ASN A 454 16.49 15.65 4.03
N ILE A 455 15.74 15.70 5.14
CA ILE A 455 14.28 15.51 5.13
C ILE A 455 13.64 16.82 4.68
N GLN A 456 12.82 16.76 3.65
CA GLN A 456 12.01 17.89 3.20
C GLN A 456 11.01 18.28 4.31
N SER A 457 10.97 19.57 4.65
CA SER A 457 9.97 20.06 5.59
C SER A 457 8.58 20.05 4.95
N ASP A 458 7.61 19.53 5.67
CA ASP A 458 6.19 19.56 5.33
C ASP A 458 5.43 20.61 6.17
N GLU A 459 6.14 21.43 6.94
CA GLU A 459 5.58 22.48 7.78
C GLU A 459 5.44 23.79 6.99
N THR A 460 4.59 23.76 5.95
CA THR A 460 4.30 24.90 5.07
C THR A 460 2.80 25.07 4.87
N GLU A 461 2.36 26.29 4.55
CA GLU A 461 0.96 26.59 4.26
C GLU A 461 0.38 25.73 3.12
N GLU A 462 1.22 25.28 2.17
CA GLU A 462 0.81 24.43 1.06
C GLU A 462 0.27 23.08 1.58
N PHE A 463 1.01 22.45 2.49
CA PHE A 463 0.59 21.15 3.06
C PHE A 463 -0.61 21.29 4.00
N ASP A 464 -0.70 22.36 4.77
CA ASP A 464 -1.88 22.63 5.62
C ASP A 464 -3.14 22.84 4.79
N ARG A 465 -2.99 23.46 3.60
CA ARG A 465 -4.10 23.62 2.66
C ARG A 465 -4.57 22.28 2.10
N ILE A 466 -3.66 21.33 1.83
CA ILE A 466 -4.02 19.98 1.38
C ILE A 466 -4.93 19.30 2.40
N LEU A 467 -4.57 19.35 3.69
CA LEU A 467 -5.41 18.77 4.75
C LEU A 467 -6.82 19.38 4.76
N LYS A 468 -6.90 20.72 4.67
CA LYS A 468 -8.20 21.43 4.67
C LYS A 468 -9.11 21.06 3.50
N VAL A 469 -8.52 20.70 2.34
CA VAL A 469 -9.26 20.24 1.16
C VAL A 469 -9.66 18.78 1.33
N GLN A 470 -8.71 17.92 1.73
CA GLN A 470 -8.89 16.47 1.76
C GLN A 470 -9.68 15.98 2.98
N LYS A 471 -9.46 16.59 4.14
CA LYS A 471 -10.04 16.19 5.42
C LYS A 471 -10.40 17.42 6.27
N PRO A 472 -11.39 18.24 5.83
CA PRO A 472 -11.68 19.56 6.44
C PRO A 472 -12.13 19.47 7.91
N GLU A 473 -12.65 18.34 8.36
CA GLU A 473 -13.12 18.13 9.72
C GLU A 473 -12.05 17.53 10.64
N CYS A 474 -10.87 17.18 10.10
CA CYS A 474 -9.80 16.58 10.90
C CYS A 474 -9.13 17.63 11.78
N ARG A 475 -9.09 17.36 13.08
CA ARG A 475 -8.48 18.20 14.10
C ARG A 475 -7.19 17.57 14.62
N SER A 476 -6.26 18.43 15.05
CA SER A 476 -5.05 18.03 15.74
C SER A 476 -5.36 17.46 17.14
N LEU A 477 -4.38 16.80 17.77
CA LEU A 477 -4.50 16.35 19.16
C LEU A 477 -4.81 17.53 20.09
N LEU A 478 -4.13 18.66 19.90
CA LEU A 478 -4.34 19.85 20.71
C LEU A 478 -5.77 20.39 20.57
N GLU A 479 -6.28 20.51 19.35
CA GLU A 479 -7.65 20.98 19.10
C GLU A 479 -8.70 20.02 19.69
N GLU A 480 -8.50 18.71 19.59
CA GLU A 480 -9.39 17.72 20.21
C GLU A 480 -9.36 17.81 21.74
N LEU A 481 -8.18 17.95 22.35
CA LEU A 481 -8.05 18.11 23.79
C LEU A 481 -8.78 19.38 24.27
N GLN A 482 -8.60 20.50 23.59
CA GLN A 482 -9.27 21.77 23.92
C GLN A 482 -10.79 21.66 23.80
N MET A 483 -11.28 20.94 22.79
CA MET A 483 -12.71 20.74 22.58
C MET A 483 -13.32 19.80 23.64
N GLN A 484 -12.62 18.71 23.97
CA GLN A 484 -13.13 17.70 24.91
C GLN A 484 -13.03 18.15 26.37
N TYR A 485 -12.08 19.03 26.69
CA TYR A 485 -11.81 19.49 28.06
C TYR A 485 -11.77 21.03 28.16
N PRO A 486 -12.92 21.71 27.91
CA PRO A 486 -12.97 23.19 27.85
C PRO A 486 -12.62 23.88 29.17
N GLU A 487 -12.63 23.17 30.30
CA GLU A 487 -12.25 23.69 31.62
C GLU A 487 -10.76 23.57 31.93
N THR A 488 -9.95 23.01 30.99
CA THR A 488 -8.52 22.81 31.12
C THR A 488 -7.78 23.76 30.18
N GLU A 489 -6.81 24.48 30.69
CA GLU A 489 -5.89 25.30 29.89
C GLU A 489 -4.82 24.40 29.27
N PHE A 490 -4.68 24.42 27.96
CA PHE A 490 -3.62 23.71 27.25
C PHE A 490 -2.60 24.69 26.72
N ILE A 491 -1.32 24.55 27.14
CA ILE A 491 -0.20 25.35 26.66
C ILE A 491 0.55 24.53 25.62
N TYR A 492 0.56 24.98 24.39
CA TYR A 492 1.33 24.34 23.33
C TYR A 492 2.71 24.96 23.19
N ALA A 493 3.73 24.12 23.01
CA ALA A 493 5.05 24.53 22.52
C ALA A 493 5.59 23.48 21.54
N TYR A 494 6.26 23.93 20.48
CA TYR A 494 6.84 23.03 19.46
C TYR A 494 7.93 22.13 20.06
N GLY A 495 8.83 22.69 20.83
CA GLY A 495 9.85 22.01 21.62
C GLY A 495 11.01 21.44 20.79
N TYR A 496 10.74 20.55 19.87
CA TYR A 496 11.74 19.83 19.08
C TYR A 496 11.19 19.42 17.70
N PRO A 497 12.04 19.27 16.67
CA PRO A 497 11.62 18.81 15.35
C PRO A 497 11.36 17.31 15.31
N ILE A 498 10.71 16.84 14.21
CA ILE A 498 10.50 15.42 13.94
C ILE A 498 11.81 14.66 13.65
N ALA A 499 12.88 15.36 13.31
CA ALA A 499 14.23 14.83 13.05
C ALA A 499 15.24 15.98 13.19
N GLY A 500 16.53 15.64 13.32
CA GLY A 500 17.59 16.63 13.47
C GLY A 500 17.83 17.08 14.91
N GLU A 501 18.83 17.94 15.10
CA GLU A 501 19.40 18.28 16.41
C GLU A 501 19.08 19.72 16.84
N ASP A 502 18.01 20.32 16.31
CA ASP A 502 17.63 21.69 16.67
C ASP A 502 16.99 21.74 18.07
N GLU A 503 17.70 22.29 19.03
CA GLU A 503 17.29 22.46 20.43
C GLU A 503 16.70 23.86 20.72
N SER A 504 16.53 24.72 19.70
CA SER A 504 16.10 26.11 19.87
C SER A 504 14.73 26.27 20.56
N GLY A 505 13.84 25.28 20.43
CA GLY A 505 12.53 25.26 21.08
C GLY A 505 12.52 24.72 22.51
N PHE A 506 13.65 24.24 23.05
CA PHE A 506 13.70 23.60 24.38
C PHE A 506 13.32 24.54 25.52
N GLU A 507 13.82 25.77 25.52
CA GLU A 507 13.58 26.72 26.60
C GLU A 507 12.08 27.01 26.75
N GLU A 508 11.41 27.37 25.67
CA GLU A 508 9.97 27.63 25.65
C GLU A 508 9.15 26.41 26.11
N ALA A 509 9.48 25.21 25.61
CA ALA A 509 8.77 23.98 25.96
C ALA A 509 9.00 23.58 27.43
N LEU A 510 10.21 23.72 27.96
CA LEU A 510 10.50 23.44 29.37
C LEU A 510 9.78 24.46 30.29
N GLN A 511 9.70 25.74 29.90
CA GLN A 511 8.92 26.74 30.64
C GLN A 511 7.43 26.37 30.64
N ALA A 512 6.86 25.97 29.52
CA ALA A 512 5.47 25.51 29.44
C ALA A 512 5.19 24.32 30.38
N ILE A 513 6.13 23.34 30.47
CA ILE A 513 6.03 22.22 31.40
C ILE A 513 6.11 22.69 32.87
N GLU A 514 7.01 23.65 33.19
CA GLU A 514 7.16 24.16 34.54
C GLU A 514 5.90 24.86 35.03
N GLU A 515 5.20 25.58 34.16
CA GLU A 515 3.96 26.29 34.44
C GLU A 515 2.74 25.37 34.55
N ALA A 516 2.81 24.12 33.99
CA ALA A 516 1.71 23.19 33.92
C ALA A 516 1.64 22.24 35.14
N ASP A 517 0.48 21.61 35.34
CA ASP A 517 0.27 20.51 36.30
C ASP A 517 0.81 19.17 35.80
N ALA A 518 0.79 18.96 34.46
CA ALA A 518 1.32 17.80 33.78
C ALA A 518 1.70 18.17 32.33
N ALA A 519 2.44 17.30 31.65
CA ALA A 519 2.78 17.49 30.25
C ALA A 519 2.55 16.24 29.40
N ILE A 520 2.07 16.45 28.19
CA ILE A 520 1.95 15.45 27.12
C ILE A 520 3.05 15.74 26.10
N LEU A 521 3.91 14.75 25.83
CA LEU A 521 5.00 14.85 24.87
C LEU A 521 4.64 13.99 23.66
N THR A 522 4.51 14.59 22.49
CA THR A 522 4.28 13.86 21.24
C THR A 522 5.61 13.58 20.56
N LEU A 523 6.05 12.34 20.64
CA LEU A 523 7.39 11.87 20.25
C LEU A 523 7.35 11.02 18.98
N GLY A 524 8.50 10.86 18.33
CA GLY A 524 8.67 10.04 17.15
C GLY A 524 8.92 10.84 15.87
N GLY A 525 9.04 10.12 14.75
CA GLY A 525 9.24 10.69 13.42
C GLY A 525 7.97 10.75 12.59
N LYS A 526 8.11 10.80 11.26
CA LYS A 526 7.03 10.68 10.29
C LYS A 526 7.28 9.45 9.42
N HIS A 527 6.33 8.52 9.43
CA HIS A 527 6.33 7.39 8.49
C HIS A 527 5.73 7.82 7.16
N GLY A 528 6.38 7.46 6.03
CA GLY A 528 5.90 7.85 4.71
C GLY A 528 6.66 7.14 3.58
N THR A 529 6.40 7.59 2.35
CA THR A 529 6.94 7.00 1.12
C THR A 529 7.69 8.04 0.27
N CYS A 530 8.16 9.13 0.87
CA CYS A 530 8.76 10.25 0.14
C CYS A 530 9.74 11.05 1.00
N SER A 531 10.42 12.01 0.39
CA SER A 531 11.46 12.85 1.01
C SER A 531 11.05 13.59 2.29
N MET A 532 9.76 13.65 2.64
CA MET A 532 9.27 14.25 3.89
C MET A 532 9.21 13.25 5.05
N ALA A 533 9.49 11.98 4.82
CA ALA A 533 9.47 10.95 5.85
C ALA A 533 10.82 10.82 6.55
N SER A 534 10.80 10.47 7.83
CA SER A 534 11.99 10.10 8.60
C SER A 534 12.21 8.58 8.61
N MET A 535 11.20 7.80 8.27
CA MET A 535 11.22 6.33 8.12
C MET A 535 10.09 5.91 7.18
N GLY A 536 10.30 4.88 6.38
CA GLY A 536 9.29 4.33 5.48
C GLY A 536 9.91 3.58 4.31
N GLU A 537 9.16 3.42 3.23
CA GLU A 537 9.65 2.78 2.02
C GLU A 537 10.88 3.51 1.44
N GLY A 538 11.98 2.78 1.24
CA GLY A 538 13.26 3.34 0.79
C GLY A 538 14.00 4.21 1.81
N ILE A 539 13.52 4.28 3.06
CA ILE A 539 14.08 5.12 4.12
C ILE A 539 14.24 4.28 5.38
N ASP A 540 15.38 3.60 5.49
CA ASP A 540 15.71 2.77 6.64
C ASP A 540 16.34 3.60 7.77
N ALA A 541 16.12 3.19 9.02
CA ALA A 541 16.74 3.82 10.18
C ALA A 541 18.16 3.28 10.40
N SER A 542 19.07 4.13 10.85
CA SER A 542 20.42 3.73 11.27
C SER A 542 20.46 3.13 12.68
N ASP A 543 19.47 3.49 13.51
CA ASP A 543 19.30 3.01 14.88
C ASP A 543 17.80 2.99 15.26
N ILE A 544 17.48 2.58 16.49
CA ILE A 544 16.12 2.46 17.01
C ILE A 544 15.79 3.51 18.08
N ASN A 545 16.64 4.52 18.28
CA ASN A 545 16.38 5.61 19.22
C ASN A 545 15.32 6.57 18.67
N LEU A 546 14.81 7.44 19.53
CA LEU A 546 13.96 8.54 19.08
C LEU A 546 14.72 9.47 18.12
N PRO A 547 14.05 10.06 17.13
CA PRO A 547 14.73 10.92 16.16
C PRO A 547 15.39 12.15 16.79
N GLY A 548 16.59 12.45 16.34
CA GLY A 548 17.30 13.71 16.65
C GLY A 548 17.47 14.00 18.14
N CYS A 549 17.08 15.20 18.56
CA CYS A 549 17.27 15.67 19.93
C CYS A 549 16.16 15.30 20.91
N GLN A 550 15.20 14.44 20.55
CA GLN A 550 14.02 14.15 21.37
C GLN A 550 14.38 13.48 22.71
N ASP A 551 15.34 12.54 22.74
CA ASP A 551 15.84 11.94 23.99
C ASP A 551 16.47 12.98 24.93
N LYS A 552 17.20 13.95 24.39
CA LYS A 552 17.77 15.06 25.17
C LYS A 552 16.67 15.91 25.81
N PHE A 553 15.59 16.17 25.05
CA PHE A 553 14.44 16.91 25.58
C PHE A 553 13.75 16.15 26.72
N ILE A 554 13.46 14.86 26.55
CA ILE A 554 12.85 14.02 27.59
C ILE A 554 13.71 14.06 28.87
N PHE A 555 15.03 13.92 28.71
CA PHE A 555 15.94 14.00 29.85
C PHE A 555 15.92 15.37 30.55
N ALA A 556 15.82 16.47 29.80
CA ALA A 556 15.69 17.82 30.36
C ALA A 556 14.32 17.98 31.07
N ALA A 557 13.23 17.58 30.45
CA ALA A 557 11.87 17.64 31.00
C ALA A 557 11.72 16.81 32.30
N SER A 558 12.36 15.65 32.38
CA SER A 558 12.30 14.79 33.57
C SER A 558 12.86 15.43 34.82
N LYS A 559 13.79 16.41 34.70
CA LYS A 559 14.36 17.15 35.83
C LYS A 559 13.36 18.10 36.52
N LEU A 560 12.28 18.48 35.80
CA LEU A 560 11.23 19.36 36.32
C LEU A 560 10.29 18.61 37.31
N LYS A 561 10.38 17.31 37.38
CA LYS A 561 9.58 16.45 38.30
C LYS A 561 8.07 16.65 38.17
N LYS A 562 7.60 17.04 37.00
CA LYS A 562 6.17 17.08 36.65
C LYS A 562 5.73 15.68 36.12
N PRO A 563 4.45 15.32 36.23
CA PRO A 563 3.91 14.15 35.52
C PRO A 563 4.11 14.33 34.02
N LEU A 564 4.78 13.36 33.37
CA LEU A 564 5.02 13.35 31.93
C LEU A 564 4.29 12.16 31.30
N ILE A 565 3.65 12.40 30.17
CA ILE A 565 2.97 11.38 29.34
C ILE A 565 3.62 11.48 27.96
N GLY A 566 4.26 10.40 27.51
CA GLY A 566 4.92 10.33 26.20
C GLY A 566 4.26 9.30 25.29
#